data_fdd542f15c6c3f10575da6b4f51e7741
#
_entry.id   fdd542f15c6c3f10575da6b4f51e7741
#
_cell.length_a   1.000
_cell.length_b   1.000
_cell.length_c   1.000
_cell.angle_alpha   90.00
_cell.angle_beta   90.00
_cell.angle_gamma   90.00
#
_symmetry.space_group_name_H-M   'P 1'
#
loop_
_entity.id
_entity.type
_entity.pdbx_description
1 polymer ?
#
loop_
_entity_poly.entity_id
_entity_poly.type
_entity_poly.pdbx_seq_one_letter_code
_entity_poly.pdbx_strand_id
1 'polypeptide(L)'
;MFVSSGKVYTIDPNILPGGNSNPKSFIYFVDSMPNDKVTGLLSSIDEELLIVSKNAKGFISNTESLVTNQKKGKQLFNLKNNDVVIKVLNLTKKHIACVTKLQKMLIFEIDALPKLQKGGGVQLIKIKKDDFLSDVTQLTIEDGLEWSTGSKNRKLDDVEFWIGKRAQAGKKVPKFFNKNQKFD
;
A
#
# COMPACT_ATOMS: atom_id res chain seq x y z
N MET A 1 7.83 6.04 -9.27
CA MET A 1 6.35 6.15 -9.36
C MET A 1 5.73 4.78 -9.54
N PHE A 2 4.72 4.46 -8.74
CA PHE A 2 3.94 3.20 -8.80
C PHE A 2 2.55 3.47 -9.34
N VAL A 3 2.03 2.51 -10.10
CA VAL A 3 0.68 2.61 -10.68
C VAL A 3 -0.17 1.39 -10.35
N SER A 4 -1.49 1.55 -10.51
CA SER A 4 -2.49 0.55 -10.11
C SER A 4 -2.38 -0.79 -10.85
N SER A 5 -1.79 -0.84 -12.05
CA SER A 5 -1.51 -2.09 -12.78
C SER A 5 -0.34 -2.90 -12.22
N GLY A 6 0.30 -2.43 -11.15
CA GLY A 6 1.44 -3.10 -10.52
C GLY A 6 2.77 -2.87 -11.23
N LYS A 7 2.85 -1.85 -12.07
CA LYS A 7 4.11 -1.39 -12.67
C LYS A 7 4.76 -0.29 -11.86
N VAL A 8 6.07 -0.17 -12.03
CA VAL A 8 6.89 0.91 -11.48
C VAL A 8 7.63 1.62 -12.62
N TYR A 9 7.76 2.92 -12.50
CA TYR A 9 8.46 3.80 -13.42
C TYR A 9 9.48 4.64 -12.68
N THR A 10 10.67 4.79 -13.26
CA THR A 10 11.66 5.77 -12.81
C THR A 10 11.51 7.00 -13.70
N ILE A 11 11.36 8.16 -13.07
CA ILE A 11 11.22 9.45 -13.76
C ILE A 11 12.38 10.33 -13.30
N ASP A 12 13.13 10.88 -14.26
CA ASP A 12 14.13 11.88 -13.96
C ASP A 12 13.44 13.18 -13.49
N PRO A 13 13.73 13.67 -12.28
CA PRO A 13 13.13 14.91 -11.79
C PRO A 13 13.38 16.13 -12.70
N ASN A 14 14.47 16.14 -13.45
CA ASN A 14 14.84 17.26 -14.33
C ASN A 14 13.88 17.46 -15.53
N ILE A 15 13.11 16.41 -15.90
CA ILE A 15 12.11 16.51 -16.98
C ILE A 15 10.75 16.96 -16.49
N LEU A 16 10.56 17.04 -15.17
CA LEU A 16 9.28 17.45 -14.58
C LEU A 16 9.09 18.97 -14.73
N PRO A 17 7.86 19.44 -14.98
CA PRO A 17 7.59 20.88 -15.07
C PRO A 17 7.88 21.57 -13.74
N GLY A 18 8.49 22.74 -13.79
CA GLY A 18 8.70 23.57 -12.60
C GLY A 18 7.38 24.09 -12.01
N GLY A 19 7.43 24.57 -10.75
CA GLY A 19 6.24 24.98 -9.99
C GLY A 19 5.35 26.05 -10.65
N ASN A 20 5.89 26.85 -11.56
CA ASN A 20 5.15 27.88 -12.33
C ASN A 20 4.68 27.39 -13.71
N SER A 21 4.91 26.13 -14.05
CA SER A 21 4.51 25.55 -15.33
C SER A 21 3.10 24.97 -15.27
N ASN A 22 2.42 24.90 -16.42
CA ASN A 22 1.12 24.23 -16.50
C ASN A 22 1.25 22.75 -16.09
N PRO A 23 0.31 22.25 -15.26
CA PRO A 23 0.29 20.84 -14.86
C PRO A 23 0.25 19.92 -16.08
N LYS A 24 1.06 18.88 -16.07
CA LYS A 24 1.03 17.82 -17.09
C LYS A 24 0.62 16.50 -16.46
N SER A 25 -0.19 15.72 -17.14
CA SER A 25 -0.50 14.37 -16.71
C SER A 25 0.76 13.51 -16.73
N PHE A 26 0.89 12.57 -15.79
CA PHE A 26 2.05 11.66 -15.72
C PHE A 26 2.23 10.81 -16.98
N ILE A 27 1.17 10.58 -17.76
CA ILE A 27 1.22 9.85 -19.02
C ILE A 27 2.12 10.51 -20.08
N TYR A 28 2.47 11.79 -19.93
CA TYR A 28 3.45 12.44 -20.81
C TYR A 28 4.89 11.99 -20.56
N PHE A 29 5.16 11.44 -19.38
CA PHE A 29 6.51 11.06 -18.97
C PHE A 29 6.77 9.57 -19.06
N VAL A 30 5.71 8.74 -19.09
CA VAL A 30 5.80 7.27 -19.08
C VAL A 30 4.72 6.64 -19.95
N ASP A 31 5.02 5.47 -20.52
CA ASP A 31 4.07 4.67 -21.32
C ASP A 31 3.21 3.82 -20.37
N SER A 32 2.28 4.46 -19.66
CA SER A 32 1.34 3.79 -18.74
C SER A 32 0.09 3.28 -19.47
N MET A 33 -0.64 2.39 -18.83
CA MET A 33 -1.96 1.96 -19.32
C MET A 33 -2.97 3.11 -19.19
N PRO A 34 -3.95 3.24 -20.11
CA PRO A 34 -4.90 4.38 -20.10
C PRO A 34 -5.66 4.59 -18.79
N ASN A 35 -5.90 3.50 -18.05
CA ASN A 35 -6.65 3.53 -16.78
C ASN A 35 -5.76 3.44 -15.52
N ASP A 36 -4.45 3.53 -15.69
CA ASP A 36 -3.54 3.49 -14.54
C ASP A 36 -3.75 4.71 -13.64
N LYS A 37 -3.75 4.46 -12.33
CA LYS A 37 -3.75 5.49 -11.29
C LYS A 37 -2.42 5.43 -10.55
N VAL A 38 -1.86 6.57 -10.22
CA VAL A 38 -0.68 6.65 -9.35
C VAL A 38 -1.07 6.18 -7.95
N THR A 39 -0.36 5.19 -7.43
CA THR A 39 -0.60 4.60 -6.10
C THR A 39 0.53 4.87 -5.11
N GLY A 40 1.65 5.42 -5.60
CA GLY A 40 2.76 5.84 -4.76
C GLY A 40 3.83 6.59 -5.55
N LEU A 41 4.44 7.57 -4.89
CA LEU A 41 5.61 8.30 -5.35
C LEU A 41 6.69 8.16 -4.29
N LEU A 42 7.92 7.93 -4.72
CA LEU A 42 9.10 7.87 -3.87
C LEU A 42 10.21 8.68 -4.49
N SER A 43 10.98 9.33 -3.66
CA SER A 43 12.15 10.13 -4.05
C SER A 43 13.47 9.58 -3.54
N SER A 44 13.44 8.53 -2.72
CA SER A 44 14.62 7.91 -2.11
C SER A 44 14.86 6.49 -2.64
N ILE A 45 16.10 6.05 -2.51
CA ILE A 45 16.60 4.70 -2.74
C ILE A 45 17.07 4.14 -1.39
N ASP A 46 17.28 2.82 -1.30
CA ASP A 46 17.66 2.07 -0.08
C ASP A 46 16.56 1.92 0.97
N GLU A 47 15.30 1.88 0.55
CA GLU A 47 14.16 1.71 1.43
C GLU A 47 13.43 0.40 1.15
N GLU A 48 12.86 -0.19 2.20
CA GLU A 48 11.93 -1.31 2.08
C GLU A 48 10.49 -0.79 1.95
N LEU A 49 9.80 -1.32 0.96
CA LEU A 49 8.44 -0.93 0.62
C LEU A 49 7.48 -2.08 0.77
N LEU A 50 6.37 -1.86 1.44
CA LEU A 50 5.22 -2.74 1.35
C LEU A 50 4.34 -2.31 0.18
N ILE A 51 4.05 -3.25 -0.72
CA ILE A 51 3.17 -3.04 -1.87
C ILE A 51 1.96 -3.94 -1.68
N VAL A 52 0.75 -3.35 -1.73
CA VAL A 52 -0.47 -4.09 -1.45
C VAL A 52 -1.51 -3.94 -2.54
N SER A 53 -2.27 -5.01 -2.77
CA SER A 53 -3.35 -5.05 -3.73
C SER A 53 -4.73 -5.07 -3.07
N LYS A 54 -5.76 -4.73 -3.84
CA LYS A 54 -7.16 -4.73 -3.42
C LYS A 54 -7.64 -6.11 -2.94
N ASN A 55 -7.13 -7.19 -3.53
CA ASN A 55 -7.43 -8.56 -3.11
C ASN A 55 -6.65 -8.99 -1.85
N ALA A 56 -6.17 -8.02 -1.07
CA ALA A 56 -5.44 -8.23 0.18
C ALA A 56 -4.18 -9.09 0.02
N LYS A 57 -3.47 -8.94 -1.09
CA LYS A 57 -2.14 -9.52 -1.28
C LYS A 57 -1.08 -8.45 -1.16
N GLY A 58 0.10 -8.84 -0.70
CA GLY A 58 1.22 -7.94 -0.59
C GLY A 58 2.55 -8.64 -0.39
N PHE A 59 3.62 -7.89 -0.53
CA PHE A 59 4.99 -8.30 -0.29
C PHE A 59 5.88 -7.09 -0.07
N ILE A 60 7.05 -7.32 0.46
CA ILE A 60 8.08 -6.29 0.66
C ILE A 60 9.03 -6.32 -0.54
N SER A 61 9.40 -5.14 -1.04
CA SER A 61 10.43 -4.99 -2.07
C SER A 61 11.40 -3.88 -1.68
N ASN A 62 12.63 -3.96 -2.19
CA ASN A 62 13.64 -2.92 -1.99
C ASN A 62 13.62 -1.95 -3.16
N THR A 63 13.71 -0.65 -2.88
CA THR A 63 13.67 0.42 -3.89
C THR A 63 14.77 0.33 -4.93
N GLU A 64 15.97 -0.12 -4.61
CA GLU A 64 17.06 -0.32 -5.56
C GLU A 64 16.66 -1.25 -6.71
N SER A 65 15.96 -2.34 -6.38
CA SER A 65 15.50 -3.31 -7.37
C SER A 65 14.43 -2.77 -8.33
N LEU A 66 13.88 -1.58 -8.04
CA LEU A 66 12.75 -0.98 -8.77
C LEU A 66 13.17 0.04 -9.81
N VAL A 67 14.41 0.50 -9.77
CA VAL A 67 14.95 1.45 -10.77
C VAL A 67 14.91 0.82 -12.16
N THR A 68 14.40 1.56 -13.13
CA THR A 68 14.30 1.11 -14.52
C THR A 68 14.40 2.28 -15.49
N ASN A 69 15.16 2.08 -16.57
CA ASN A 69 15.26 3.04 -17.68
C ASN A 69 14.20 2.81 -18.78
N GLN A 70 13.30 1.84 -18.57
CA GLN A 70 12.30 1.49 -19.58
C GLN A 70 11.10 2.44 -19.47
N LYS A 71 10.77 3.16 -20.54
CA LYS A 71 9.55 4.00 -20.62
C LYS A 71 8.26 3.23 -20.38
N LYS A 72 8.21 1.95 -20.76
CA LYS A 72 7.09 1.02 -20.51
C LYS A 72 6.98 0.56 -19.07
N GLY A 73 7.92 0.99 -18.21
CA GLY A 73 8.00 0.59 -16.81
C GLY A 73 8.39 -0.87 -16.61
N LYS A 74 8.58 -1.24 -15.36
CA LYS A 74 8.91 -2.61 -14.93
C LYS A 74 7.70 -3.21 -14.20
N GLN A 75 7.27 -4.41 -14.61
CA GLN A 75 6.22 -5.13 -13.87
C GLN A 75 6.78 -5.65 -12.57
N LEU A 76 6.20 -5.22 -11.46
CA LEU A 76 6.60 -5.56 -10.10
C LEU A 76 5.59 -6.50 -9.44
N PHE A 77 4.32 -6.15 -9.46
CA PHE A 77 3.25 -6.95 -8.90
C PHE A 77 2.50 -7.72 -9.99
N ASN A 78 2.55 -9.05 -9.94
CA ASN A 78 1.82 -9.93 -10.86
C ASN A 78 0.36 -10.05 -10.40
N LEU A 79 -0.46 -9.08 -10.75
CA LEU A 79 -1.88 -9.04 -10.40
C LEU A 79 -2.68 -10.05 -11.20
N LYS A 80 -3.71 -10.63 -10.58
CA LYS A 80 -4.64 -11.59 -11.19
C LYS A 80 -6.08 -11.13 -10.98
N ASN A 81 -7.01 -11.60 -11.81
CA ASN A 81 -8.46 -11.42 -11.61
C ASN A 81 -8.90 -9.96 -11.41
N ASN A 82 -8.44 -9.07 -12.28
CA ASN A 82 -8.75 -7.63 -12.20
C ASN A 82 -8.37 -6.96 -10.86
N ASP A 83 -7.38 -7.53 -10.16
CA ASP A 83 -6.81 -6.93 -8.97
C ASP A 83 -6.01 -5.66 -9.32
N VAL A 84 -5.87 -4.76 -8.38
CA VAL A 84 -5.12 -3.51 -8.56
C VAL A 84 -4.27 -3.24 -7.33
N VAL A 85 -3.10 -2.63 -7.51
CA VAL A 85 -2.34 -2.05 -6.40
C VAL A 85 -3.14 -0.87 -5.85
N ILE A 86 -3.32 -0.84 -4.53
CA ILE A 86 -4.06 0.22 -3.85
C ILE A 86 -3.19 1.13 -3.01
N LYS A 87 -2.06 0.65 -2.52
CA LYS A 87 -1.15 1.44 -1.68
C LYS A 87 0.29 0.90 -1.74
N VAL A 88 1.22 1.82 -1.61
CA VAL A 88 2.64 1.55 -1.40
C VAL A 88 3.08 2.32 -0.17
N LEU A 89 3.71 1.64 0.78
CA LEU A 89 4.18 2.23 2.05
C LEU A 89 5.68 2.04 2.17
N ASN A 90 6.39 3.09 2.53
CA ASN A 90 7.75 2.98 3.03
C ASN A 90 7.73 2.40 4.45
N LEU A 91 8.48 1.32 4.68
CA LEU A 91 8.47 0.61 5.95
C LEU A 91 9.45 1.21 6.94
N THR A 92 8.92 1.70 8.05
CA THR A 92 9.68 2.29 9.16
C THR A 92 9.30 1.71 10.53
N LYS A 93 8.22 0.90 10.59
CA LYS A 93 7.69 0.30 11.82
C LYS A 93 7.62 -1.21 11.70
N LYS A 94 7.36 -1.91 12.81
CA LYS A 94 7.43 -3.38 12.87
C LYS A 94 6.12 -4.11 12.57
N HIS A 95 4.98 -3.44 12.60
CA HIS A 95 3.66 -4.05 12.42
C HIS A 95 2.87 -3.37 11.33
N ILE A 96 2.00 -4.14 10.70
CA ILE A 96 1.04 -3.70 9.67
C ILE A 96 -0.37 -3.89 10.21
N ALA A 97 -1.19 -2.86 10.12
CA ALA A 97 -2.63 -2.93 10.31
C ALA A 97 -3.32 -2.93 8.94
N CYS A 98 -4.11 -3.96 8.69
CA CYS A 98 -4.94 -4.10 7.49
C CYS A 98 -6.40 -3.89 7.84
N VAL A 99 -7.15 -3.13 7.03
CA VAL A 99 -8.58 -2.97 7.17
C VAL A 99 -9.32 -3.31 5.88
N THR A 100 -10.42 -4.07 5.98
CA THR A 100 -11.25 -4.45 4.83
C THR A 100 -12.50 -3.59 4.72
N LYS A 101 -13.13 -3.58 3.54
CA LYS A 101 -14.41 -2.89 3.30
C LYS A 101 -15.51 -3.36 4.28
N LEU A 102 -15.55 -4.65 4.61
CA LEU A 102 -16.51 -5.22 5.56
C LEU A 102 -16.08 -5.06 7.03
N GLN A 103 -15.32 -3.99 7.33
CA GLN A 103 -14.97 -3.56 8.69
C GLN A 103 -14.23 -4.64 9.50
N LYS A 104 -13.31 -5.35 8.85
CA LYS A 104 -12.40 -6.30 9.50
C LYS A 104 -11.01 -5.71 9.55
N MET A 105 -10.38 -5.78 10.72
CA MET A 105 -9.02 -5.32 10.98
C MET A 105 -8.16 -6.47 11.49
N LEU A 106 -6.92 -6.54 11.03
CA LEU A 106 -5.90 -7.47 11.49
C LEU A 106 -4.57 -6.72 11.60
N ILE A 107 -3.87 -6.91 12.70
CA ILE A 107 -2.51 -6.41 12.93
C ILE A 107 -1.58 -7.62 13.00
N PHE A 108 -0.45 -7.56 12.30
CA PHE A 108 0.56 -8.63 12.29
C PHE A 108 1.97 -8.07 12.03
N GLU A 109 2.98 -8.85 12.37
CA GLU A 109 4.38 -8.47 12.19
C GLU A 109 4.80 -8.42 10.73
N ILE A 110 5.58 -7.41 10.35
CA ILE A 110 6.12 -7.22 9.00
C ILE A 110 6.95 -8.42 8.55
N ASP A 111 7.69 -9.05 9.46
CA ASP A 111 8.56 -10.20 9.18
C ASP A 111 7.79 -11.43 8.67
N ALA A 112 6.46 -11.46 8.84
CA ALA A 112 5.61 -12.47 8.22
C ALA A 112 5.44 -12.30 6.70
N LEU A 113 5.97 -11.23 6.10
CA LEU A 113 5.89 -10.95 4.67
C LEU A 113 7.17 -11.37 3.94
N PRO A 114 7.05 -11.96 2.74
CA PRO A 114 8.22 -12.25 1.92
C PRO A 114 8.82 -10.97 1.32
N LYS A 115 10.14 -10.95 1.22
CA LYS A 115 10.88 -9.93 0.45
C LYS A 115 11.05 -10.44 -0.99
N LEU A 116 10.48 -9.74 -1.96
CA LEU A 116 10.46 -10.14 -3.36
C LEU A 116 10.86 -8.96 -4.26
N GLN A 117 11.65 -9.25 -5.29
CA GLN A 117 11.92 -8.27 -6.36
C GLN A 117 10.73 -8.13 -7.32
N LYS A 118 9.93 -9.19 -7.46
CA LYS A 118 8.73 -9.26 -8.29
C LYS A 118 7.88 -10.45 -7.86
N GLY A 119 6.55 -10.32 -7.87
CA GLY A 119 5.72 -11.47 -7.52
C GLY A 119 4.24 -11.18 -7.45
N GLY A 120 3.45 -12.19 -7.09
CA GLY A 120 2.01 -12.10 -6.86
C GLY A 120 1.63 -11.76 -5.42
N GLY A 121 2.64 -11.62 -4.54
CA GLY A 121 2.42 -11.39 -3.11
C GLY A 121 1.75 -12.55 -2.37
N VAL A 122 1.65 -12.40 -1.06
CA VAL A 122 0.97 -13.34 -0.17
C VAL A 122 -0.27 -12.70 0.46
N GLN A 123 -1.20 -13.52 0.92
CA GLN A 123 -2.41 -13.02 1.58
C GLN A 123 -2.06 -12.31 2.89
N LEU A 124 -2.53 -11.08 3.06
CA LEU A 124 -2.33 -10.26 4.26
C LEU A 124 -3.38 -10.56 5.33
N ILE A 125 -4.65 -10.47 4.95
CA ILE A 125 -5.82 -10.74 5.78
C ILE A 125 -6.78 -11.62 4.99
N LYS A 126 -7.45 -12.57 5.63
CA LYS A 126 -8.48 -13.40 4.98
C LYS A 126 -9.70 -12.54 4.67
N ILE A 127 -10.02 -12.41 3.40
CA ILE A 127 -11.21 -11.73 2.90
C ILE A 127 -12.30 -12.73 2.52
N LYS A 128 -13.56 -12.35 2.67
CA LYS A 128 -14.72 -13.11 2.21
C LYS A 128 -15.06 -12.75 0.77
N LYS A 129 -16.01 -13.47 0.17
CA LYS A 129 -16.62 -13.07 -1.09
C LYS A 129 -17.20 -11.66 -0.93
N ASP A 130 -17.04 -10.81 -1.94
CA ASP A 130 -17.49 -9.41 -1.98
C ASP A 130 -16.80 -8.46 -0.97
N ASP A 131 -15.75 -8.92 -0.26
CA ASP A 131 -14.87 -8.11 0.56
C ASP A 131 -13.57 -7.81 -0.18
N PHE A 132 -12.90 -6.73 0.20
CA PHE A 132 -11.58 -6.36 -0.31
C PHE A 132 -10.81 -5.54 0.72
N LEU A 133 -9.50 -5.48 0.55
CA LEU A 133 -8.64 -4.61 1.34
C LEU A 133 -8.95 -3.15 1.03
N SER A 134 -9.34 -2.40 2.04
CA SER A 134 -9.68 -0.98 1.90
C SER A 134 -8.46 -0.10 2.12
N ASP A 135 -7.65 -0.43 3.14
CA ASP A 135 -6.45 0.32 3.44
C ASP A 135 -5.45 -0.49 4.30
N VAL A 136 -4.22 0.00 4.36
CA VAL A 136 -3.17 -0.49 5.26
C VAL A 136 -2.41 0.69 5.85
N THR A 137 -1.92 0.48 7.08
CA THR A 137 -0.97 1.39 7.72
C THR A 137 0.05 0.59 8.51
N GLN A 138 1.07 1.24 9.01
CA GLN A 138 2.09 0.64 9.86
C GLN A 138 2.06 1.25 11.27
N LEU A 139 2.43 0.47 12.28
CA LEU A 139 2.46 0.91 13.66
C LEU A 139 3.55 0.22 14.46
N THR A 140 3.89 0.82 15.58
CA THR A 140 4.58 0.18 16.70
C THR A 140 3.52 -0.14 17.75
N ILE A 141 3.56 -1.30 18.39
CA ILE A 141 2.51 -1.70 19.36
C ILE A 141 2.46 -0.71 20.51
N GLU A 142 3.62 -0.28 20.98
CA GLU A 142 3.78 0.66 22.08
C GLU A 142 3.18 2.05 21.77
N ASP A 143 3.26 2.46 20.49
CA ASP A 143 2.68 3.74 20.04
C ASP A 143 1.17 3.64 19.81
N GLY A 144 0.65 2.41 19.66
CA GLY A 144 -0.75 2.18 19.32
C GLY A 144 -1.07 2.46 17.86
N LEU A 145 -2.37 2.47 17.54
CA LEU A 145 -2.88 2.69 16.19
C LEU A 145 -3.51 4.07 16.07
N GLU A 146 -3.04 4.85 15.12
CA GLU A 146 -3.57 6.17 14.82
C GLU A 146 -4.30 6.21 13.48
N TRP A 147 -5.36 7.00 13.39
CA TRP A 147 -6.08 7.29 12.15
C TRP A 147 -6.74 8.67 12.17
N SER A 148 -6.98 9.24 10.99
CA SER A 148 -7.64 10.54 10.84
C SER A 148 -9.11 10.36 10.50
N THR A 149 -9.98 11.16 11.12
CA THR A 149 -11.42 11.23 10.83
C THR A 149 -11.78 12.67 10.51
N GLY A 150 -11.72 13.04 9.24
CA GLY A 150 -11.85 14.44 8.82
C GLY A 150 -10.74 15.30 9.46
N SER A 151 -11.13 16.29 10.27
CA SER A 151 -10.18 17.17 10.96
C SER A 151 -9.67 16.62 12.31
N LYS A 152 -10.10 15.43 12.73
CA LYS A 152 -9.76 14.86 14.05
C LYS A 152 -8.85 13.65 13.90
N ASN A 153 -7.73 13.67 14.59
CA ASN A 153 -6.89 12.50 14.79
C ASN A 153 -7.43 11.68 15.96
N ARG A 154 -7.46 10.38 15.77
CA ARG A 154 -7.83 9.40 16.79
C ARG A 154 -6.69 8.44 17.01
N LYS A 155 -6.59 7.99 18.25
CA LYS A 155 -5.59 7.03 18.68
C LYS A 155 -6.25 5.91 19.48
N LEU A 156 -5.75 4.69 19.29
CA LEU A 156 -6.09 3.50 20.06
C LEU A 156 -4.79 2.96 20.65
N ASP A 157 -4.61 3.12 21.96
CA ASP A 157 -3.38 2.71 22.62
C ASP A 157 -3.29 1.19 22.80
N ASP A 158 -4.41 0.53 23.15
CA ASP A 158 -4.47 -0.93 23.24
C ASP A 158 -4.94 -1.53 21.94
N VAL A 159 -4.02 -2.18 21.24
CA VAL A 159 -4.25 -2.84 19.94
C VAL A 159 -4.21 -4.37 20.02
N GLU A 160 -3.96 -4.96 21.19
CA GLU A 160 -3.77 -6.40 21.39
C GLU A 160 -4.95 -7.22 20.82
N PHE A 161 -6.16 -6.72 20.97
CA PHE A 161 -7.35 -7.39 20.44
C PHE A 161 -7.25 -7.68 18.95
N TRP A 162 -6.60 -6.84 18.14
CA TRP A 162 -6.49 -7.02 16.67
C TRP A 162 -5.23 -7.74 16.22
N ILE A 163 -4.30 -8.00 17.13
CA ILE A 163 -3.07 -8.75 16.79
C ILE A 163 -3.42 -10.21 16.47
N GLY A 164 -2.79 -10.72 15.42
CA GLY A 164 -2.94 -12.10 15.00
C GLY A 164 -1.90 -12.51 13.96
N LYS A 165 -1.97 -13.76 13.50
CA LYS A 165 -1.09 -14.24 12.42
C LYS A 165 -1.56 -13.72 11.08
N ARG A 166 -0.63 -13.41 10.17
CA ARG A 166 -0.92 -13.06 8.79
C ARG A 166 -1.91 -14.05 8.16
N ALA A 167 -2.78 -13.57 7.27
CA ALA A 167 -3.81 -14.33 6.57
C ALA A 167 -4.94 -14.90 7.46
N GLN A 168 -5.00 -14.57 8.73
CA GLN A 168 -6.18 -14.85 9.56
C GLN A 168 -7.36 -13.95 9.21
N ALA A 169 -8.55 -14.33 9.65
CA ALA A 169 -9.72 -13.46 9.61
C ALA A 169 -9.52 -12.30 10.58
N GLY A 170 -9.74 -11.07 10.11
CA GLY A 170 -9.70 -9.89 10.97
C GLY A 170 -10.87 -9.85 11.94
N LYS A 171 -10.72 -9.07 13.00
CA LYS A 171 -11.77 -8.75 13.98
C LYS A 171 -12.48 -7.46 13.58
N LYS A 172 -13.64 -7.18 14.16
CA LYS A 172 -14.38 -5.95 13.87
C LYS A 172 -13.54 -4.73 14.24
N VAL A 173 -13.53 -3.71 13.37
CA VAL A 173 -12.83 -2.44 13.62
C VAL A 173 -13.30 -1.75 14.91
N PRO A 174 -12.53 -0.83 15.51
CA PRO A 174 -12.94 -0.03 16.66
C PRO A 174 -14.24 0.74 16.39
N LYS A 175 -15.05 0.98 17.44
CA LYS A 175 -16.38 1.64 17.31
C LYS A 175 -16.35 2.98 16.59
N PHE A 176 -15.26 3.73 16.68
CA PHE A 176 -15.12 5.06 16.10
C PHE A 176 -14.19 5.09 14.88
N PHE A 177 -13.92 3.93 14.28
CA PHE A 177 -13.13 3.85 13.07
C PHE A 177 -13.87 4.52 11.89
N ASN A 178 -13.09 4.97 10.89
CA ASN A 178 -13.65 5.67 9.73
C ASN A 178 -14.68 4.84 8.97
N LYS A 179 -15.80 5.45 8.58
CA LYS A 179 -16.85 4.80 7.78
C LYS A 179 -16.36 4.37 6.40
N ASN A 180 -15.39 5.09 5.83
CA ASN A 180 -14.76 4.74 4.55
C ASN A 180 -13.72 3.62 4.65
N GLN A 181 -13.45 3.13 5.88
CA GLN A 181 -12.44 2.09 6.18
C GLN A 181 -11.03 2.49 5.73
N LYS A 182 -10.64 3.72 5.99
CA LYS A 182 -9.31 4.27 5.73
C LYS A 182 -8.65 4.75 7.02
N PHE A 183 -7.31 4.76 7.05
CA PHE A 183 -6.54 5.31 8.17
C PHE A 183 -6.28 6.82 8.00
N ASP A 184 -6.45 7.32 6.79
CA ASP A 184 -6.27 8.73 6.38
C ASP A 184 -7.45 9.27 5.59
#